data_931c2dc6b3a0e4b1b98d048ea1ed3210
#
_entry.id   931c2dc6b3a0e4b1b98d048ea1ed3210
#
_cell.length_a   1.000
_cell.length_b   1.000
_cell.length_c   1.000
_cell.angle_alpha   90.00
_cell.angle_beta   90.00
_cell.angle_gamma   90.00
#
_symmetry.space_group_name_H-M   'P 1'
#
loop_
_entity.id
_entity.type
_entity.pdbx_description
1 polymer ?
#
loop_
_entity_poly.entity_id
_entity_poly.type
_entity_poly.pdbx_seq_one_letter_code
_entity_poly.pdbx_strand_id
1 'polypeptide(L)'
;MKTSFLVTVGTCAALAVMVGAPLSWAQNGAPHYEVDASWPKPLPDRWVLGGLGGVCVDAQDHVVILNRQDILEGELDAGRMAPSIIEFDSAGNVVNSWSKPDLLDPRLHSCHFDKENNFWVAAAPSGVVQKFTHDGSKLLLQIGKKGVLDSSDGTIKGTPLNSSFAQFHMPSSIFVDRDNGDVYVSDGEGRNSNRRIAVMDREGRFLRQWKPEGMANVHCMTIGNDGLVYVCNRDNARIQVYDKQGNLKRTIELPWKPVTMPADGKIKQFGGATVAIDFSPDPEQTYMFVVNQNNSQIDIVDRKAGKMLSSFGSIGKQPGQFDQAHGIAVDSKGNVYVDENRGRRVHKFKIVQ
;
A
#
# COMPACT_ATOMS: atom_id res chain seq x y z
N MET A 1 14.94 58.60 -57.19
CA MET A 1 14.60 57.24 -56.74
C MET A 1 14.97 57.17 -55.31
N LYS A 2 13.99 57.14 -54.35
CA LYS A 2 14.20 56.99 -52.93
C LYS A 2 13.62 55.63 -52.54
N THR A 3 14.48 54.71 -52.15
CA THR A 3 14.12 53.37 -51.70
C THR A 3 13.92 53.40 -50.17
N SER A 4 12.71 53.18 -49.71
CA SER A 4 12.39 53.06 -48.27
C SER A 4 12.53 51.65 -47.89
N PHE A 5 13.35 51.36 -46.87
CA PHE A 5 13.42 50.07 -46.18
C PHE A 5 12.40 50.04 -45.04
N LEU A 6 11.48 49.10 -45.09
CA LEU A 6 10.60 48.77 -43.98
C LEU A 6 11.34 47.74 -43.01
N VAL A 7 11.52 48.12 -41.76
CA VAL A 7 12.02 47.25 -40.72
C VAL A 7 10.81 46.69 -39.98
N THR A 8 10.60 45.39 -40.08
CA THR A 8 9.57 44.68 -39.34
C THR A 8 10.17 44.25 -38.00
N VAL A 9 9.67 44.82 -36.92
CA VAL A 9 10.03 44.42 -35.55
C VAL A 9 9.15 43.24 -35.15
N GLY A 10 9.74 42.06 -35.09
CA GLY A 10 9.07 40.88 -34.57
C GLY A 10 9.08 40.88 -33.03
N THR A 11 7.91 40.95 -32.41
CA THR A 11 7.72 40.76 -30.97
C THR A 11 7.78 39.28 -30.62
N CYS A 12 8.88 38.81 -30.01
CA CYS A 12 8.94 37.52 -29.38
C CYS A 12 8.13 37.58 -28.07
N ALA A 13 6.99 36.91 -28.01
CA ALA A 13 6.29 36.65 -26.77
C ALA A 13 7.02 35.51 -26.02
N ALA A 14 7.66 35.85 -24.92
CA ALA A 14 8.22 34.87 -24.02
C ALA A 14 7.08 34.20 -23.24
N LEU A 15 6.84 32.91 -23.48
CA LEU A 15 5.99 32.08 -22.63
C LEU A 15 6.73 31.88 -21.30
N ALA A 16 6.29 32.56 -20.25
CA ALA A 16 6.71 32.26 -18.89
C ALA A 16 6.04 30.95 -18.46
N VAL A 17 6.80 29.84 -18.46
CA VAL A 17 6.41 28.62 -17.81
C VAL A 17 6.44 28.93 -16.32
N MET A 18 5.28 29.04 -15.70
CA MET A 18 5.18 29.04 -14.23
C MET A 18 5.54 27.64 -13.73
N VAL A 19 6.79 27.46 -13.37
CA VAL A 19 7.22 26.34 -12.54
C VAL A 19 6.62 26.60 -11.16
N GLY A 20 5.59 25.84 -10.82
CA GLY A 20 5.01 25.88 -9.47
C GLY A 20 6.12 25.67 -8.44
N ALA A 21 6.21 26.54 -7.44
CA ALA A 21 7.17 26.39 -6.37
C ALA A 21 6.99 25.00 -5.72
N PRO A 22 8.07 24.26 -5.46
CA PRO A 22 7.95 22.99 -4.74
C PRO A 22 7.30 23.27 -3.38
N LEU A 23 6.28 22.46 -3.04
CA LEU A 23 5.68 22.46 -1.71
C LEU A 23 6.82 22.34 -0.69
N SER A 24 7.00 23.35 0.16
CA SER A 24 8.03 23.28 1.20
C SER A 24 7.48 22.42 2.34
N TRP A 25 7.77 21.15 2.33
CA TRP A 25 7.40 20.15 3.35
C TRP A 25 7.94 20.47 4.74
N ALA A 26 8.84 21.45 4.86
CA ALA A 26 9.66 21.70 6.06
C ALA A 26 9.27 22.93 6.89
N GLN A 27 8.12 23.55 6.68
CA GLN A 27 7.74 24.74 7.46
C GLN A 27 6.60 24.45 8.43
N ASN A 28 6.93 24.42 9.73
CA ASN A 28 6.02 24.58 10.87
C ASN A 28 5.01 23.47 11.17
N GLY A 29 5.47 22.27 11.49
CA GLY A 29 4.59 21.25 12.08
C GLY A 29 4.23 20.11 11.11
N ALA A 30 3.38 19.20 11.58
CA ALA A 30 2.86 18.11 10.75
C ALA A 30 1.90 18.64 9.68
N PRO A 31 1.88 18.05 8.46
CA PRO A 31 0.92 18.42 7.44
C PRO A 31 -0.51 18.13 7.89
N HIS A 32 -1.44 18.97 7.46
CA HIS A 32 -2.86 18.77 7.67
C HIS A 32 -3.51 18.12 6.45
N TYR A 33 -4.49 17.25 6.72
CA TYR A 33 -5.19 16.51 5.69
C TYR A 33 -6.70 16.67 5.81
N GLU A 34 -7.35 16.85 4.67
CA GLU A 34 -8.82 16.85 4.54
C GLU A 34 -9.26 15.78 3.56
N VAL A 35 -10.35 15.07 3.89
CA VAL A 35 -10.91 14.07 3.00
C VAL A 35 -11.52 14.71 1.76
N ASP A 36 -11.18 14.19 0.59
CA ASP A 36 -11.85 14.51 -0.66
C ASP A 36 -13.09 13.62 -0.83
N ALA A 37 -14.22 14.06 -0.32
CA ALA A 37 -15.47 13.31 -0.40
C ALA A 37 -16.01 13.15 -1.84
N SER A 38 -15.42 13.84 -2.84
CA SER A 38 -15.79 13.72 -4.25
C SER A 38 -14.96 12.68 -5.01
N TRP A 39 -13.98 12.06 -4.33
CA TRP A 39 -13.11 11.02 -4.87
C TRP A 39 -13.30 9.69 -4.10
N PRO A 40 -13.38 8.53 -4.78
CA PRO A 40 -13.47 8.37 -6.23
C PRO A 40 -14.83 8.78 -6.78
N LYS A 41 -14.94 8.88 -8.10
CA LYS A 41 -16.24 9.05 -8.76
C LYS A 41 -17.09 7.79 -8.58
N PRO A 42 -18.41 7.87 -8.72
CA PRO A 42 -19.27 6.70 -8.66
C PRO A 42 -18.78 5.58 -9.58
N LEU A 43 -18.71 4.37 -9.05
CA LEU A 43 -18.28 3.20 -9.80
C LEU A 43 -19.26 2.90 -10.95
N PRO A 44 -18.76 2.45 -12.12
CA PRO A 44 -19.60 2.13 -13.27
C PRO A 44 -20.45 0.87 -12.99
N ASP A 45 -21.47 0.65 -13.84
CA ASP A 45 -22.24 -0.59 -13.92
C ASP A 45 -22.83 -1.10 -12.58
N ARG A 46 -23.06 -0.22 -11.62
CA ARG A 46 -23.52 -0.56 -10.27
C ARG A 46 -22.58 -1.58 -9.58
N TRP A 47 -21.28 -1.42 -9.75
CA TRP A 47 -20.32 -2.30 -9.09
C TRP A 47 -20.43 -2.26 -7.57
N VAL A 48 -20.39 -3.46 -6.99
CA VAL A 48 -20.35 -3.68 -5.54
C VAL A 48 -18.94 -4.16 -5.19
N LEU A 49 -18.29 -3.43 -4.30
CA LEU A 49 -16.98 -3.80 -3.76
C LEU A 49 -17.14 -4.79 -2.61
N GLY A 50 -16.27 -5.76 -2.54
CA GLY A 50 -15.95 -6.49 -1.31
C GLY A 50 -14.97 -5.72 -0.44
N GLY A 51 -14.41 -6.34 0.58
CA GLY A 51 -13.35 -5.77 1.38
C GLY A 51 -12.12 -5.45 0.52
N LEU A 52 -11.50 -4.30 0.78
CA LEU A 52 -10.28 -3.97 0.06
C LEU A 52 -9.07 -4.58 0.77
N GLY A 53 -8.12 -5.07 -0.02
CA GLY A 53 -6.93 -5.75 0.46
C GLY A 53 -5.65 -4.95 0.34
N GLY A 54 -5.69 -3.82 -0.37
CA GLY A 54 -4.54 -2.95 -0.56
C GLY A 54 -4.83 -1.83 -1.55
N VAL A 55 -4.02 -0.80 -1.47
CA VAL A 55 -4.00 0.34 -2.38
C VAL A 55 -2.55 0.63 -2.75
N CYS A 56 -2.30 0.99 -4.00
CA CYS A 56 -1.00 1.47 -4.48
C CYS A 56 -1.16 2.56 -5.53
N VAL A 57 -0.11 3.36 -5.73
CA VAL A 57 -0.07 4.47 -6.69
C VAL A 57 1.02 4.18 -7.70
N ASP A 58 0.73 4.43 -8.98
CA ASP A 58 1.65 4.25 -10.08
C ASP A 58 2.48 5.52 -10.39
N ALA A 59 3.35 5.44 -11.39
CA ALA A 59 4.21 6.56 -11.79
C ALA A 59 3.44 7.75 -12.42
N GLN A 60 2.15 7.61 -12.74
CA GLN A 60 1.26 8.64 -13.29
C GLN A 60 0.30 9.22 -12.24
N ASP A 61 0.46 8.88 -10.97
CA ASP A 61 -0.49 9.18 -9.87
C ASP A 61 -1.87 8.50 -10.08
N HIS A 62 -1.92 7.39 -10.82
CA HIS A 62 -3.11 6.55 -10.81
C HIS A 62 -3.14 5.68 -9.56
N VAL A 63 -4.34 5.46 -9.06
CA VAL A 63 -4.57 4.72 -7.81
C VAL A 63 -5.19 3.37 -8.11
N VAL A 64 -4.52 2.30 -7.72
CA VAL A 64 -5.04 0.95 -7.87
C VAL A 64 -5.50 0.41 -6.53
N ILE A 65 -6.71 -0.16 -6.50
CA ILE A 65 -7.26 -0.88 -5.34
C ILE A 65 -7.39 -2.37 -5.63
N LEU A 66 -7.20 -3.17 -4.58
CA LEU A 66 -7.38 -4.62 -4.59
C LEU A 66 -8.72 -4.99 -3.96
N ASN A 67 -9.69 -5.39 -4.78
CA ASN A 67 -11.00 -5.81 -4.35
C ASN A 67 -11.02 -7.32 -4.10
N ARG A 68 -11.31 -7.74 -2.86
CA ARG A 68 -11.35 -9.15 -2.45
C ARG A 68 -12.59 -9.88 -2.92
N GLN A 69 -13.58 -9.19 -3.43
CA GLN A 69 -14.84 -9.75 -3.96
C GLN A 69 -15.65 -10.59 -2.94
N ASP A 70 -15.41 -10.40 -1.66
CA ASP A 70 -16.12 -11.03 -0.55
C ASP A 70 -17.45 -10.28 -0.25
N ILE A 71 -18.36 -10.32 -1.22
CA ILE A 71 -19.68 -9.69 -1.16
C ILE A 71 -20.74 -10.69 -0.66
N LEU A 72 -21.82 -10.16 -0.13
CA LEU A 72 -22.96 -10.97 0.27
C LEU A 72 -23.83 -11.34 -0.95
N GLU A 73 -24.40 -12.54 -0.94
CA GLU A 73 -25.19 -13.04 -2.07
C GLU A 73 -26.32 -12.08 -2.47
N GLY A 74 -27.08 -11.54 -1.51
CA GLY A 74 -28.18 -10.59 -1.78
C GLY A 74 -27.75 -9.24 -2.34
N GLU A 75 -26.46 -8.88 -2.30
CA GLU A 75 -25.98 -7.64 -2.90
C GLU A 75 -25.94 -7.71 -4.44
N LEU A 76 -25.89 -8.92 -4.99
CA LEU A 76 -25.95 -9.14 -6.45
C LEU A 76 -27.34 -8.91 -7.04
N ASP A 77 -28.39 -8.87 -6.22
CA ASP A 77 -29.73 -8.52 -6.67
C ASP A 77 -29.81 -7.05 -7.12
N ALA A 78 -29.00 -6.19 -6.51
CA ALA A 78 -28.99 -4.75 -6.76
C ALA A 78 -27.78 -4.24 -7.54
N GLY A 79 -26.71 -5.04 -7.65
CA GLY A 79 -25.46 -4.63 -8.27
C GLY A 79 -24.73 -5.75 -8.99
N ARG A 80 -23.50 -5.47 -9.39
CA ARG A 80 -22.59 -6.45 -10.01
C ARG A 80 -21.31 -6.51 -9.22
N MET A 81 -20.71 -7.68 -9.08
CA MET A 81 -19.40 -7.83 -8.48
C MET A 81 -18.36 -7.00 -9.25
N ALA A 82 -17.70 -6.10 -8.56
CA ALA A 82 -16.62 -5.31 -9.15
C ALA A 82 -15.40 -6.18 -9.47
N PRO A 83 -14.58 -5.81 -10.47
CA PRO A 83 -13.34 -6.50 -10.76
C PRO A 83 -12.39 -6.57 -9.56
N SER A 84 -11.45 -7.54 -9.58
CA SER A 84 -10.45 -7.73 -8.51
C SER A 84 -9.46 -6.57 -8.44
N ILE A 85 -9.11 -5.99 -9.57
CA ILE A 85 -8.19 -4.85 -9.70
C ILE A 85 -8.97 -3.72 -10.36
N ILE A 86 -8.92 -2.54 -9.76
CA ILE A 86 -9.56 -1.33 -10.28
C ILE A 86 -8.56 -0.19 -10.17
N GLU A 87 -8.35 0.51 -11.27
CA GLU A 87 -7.44 1.65 -11.38
C GLU A 87 -8.23 2.93 -11.64
N PHE A 88 -7.90 3.96 -10.87
CA PHE A 88 -8.50 5.29 -10.97
C PHE A 88 -7.45 6.30 -11.42
N ASP A 89 -7.85 7.25 -12.24
CA ASP A 89 -7.05 8.46 -12.46
C ASP A 89 -7.03 9.37 -11.22
N SER A 90 -6.22 10.41 -11.24
CA SER A 90 -6.10 11.36 -10.13
C SER A 90 -7.42 12.13 -9.85
N ALA A 91 -8.34 12.18 -10.82
CA ALA A 91 -9.68 12.78 -10.69
C ALA A 91 -10.72 11.80 -10.12
N GLY A 92 -10.38 10.51 -10.02
CA GLY A 92 -11.22 9.45 -9.46
C GLY A 92 -12.08 8.71 -10.49
N ASN A 93 -11.84 8.88 -11.78
CA ASN A 93 -12.51 8.08 -12.81
C ASN A 93 -11.85 6.70 -12.91
N VAL A 94 -12.62 5.65 -13.10
CA VAL A 94 -12.09 4.33 -13.43
C VAL A 94 -11.50 4.37 -14.84
N VAL A 95 -10.20 4.09 -14.96
CA VAL A 95 -9.47 4.10 -16.23
C VAL A 95 -9.06 2.71 -16.69
N ASN A 96 -8.94 1.76 -15.74
CA ASN A 96 -8.65 0.36 -16.03
C ASN A 96 -9.28 -0.54 -14.97
N SER A 97 -9.63 -1.77 -15.36
CA SER A 97 -10.10 -2.77 -14.40
C SER A 97 -10.02 -4.16 -14.99
N TRP A 98 -9.66 -5.14 -14.15
CA TRP A 98 -9.57 -6.52 -14.60
C TRP A 98 -9.67 -7.53 -13.47
N SER A 99 -10.00 -8.76 -13.85
CA SER A 99 -9.97 -9.93 -12.98
C SER A 99 -9.34 -11.10 -13.73
N LYS A 100 -8.56 -11.91 -13.03
CA LYS A 100 -7.97 -13.15 -13.55
C LYS A 100 -8.14 -14.26 -12.50
N PRO A 101 -9.34 -14.83 -12.35
CA PRO A 101 -9.67 -15.75 -11.26
C PRO A 101 -8.81 -17.02 -11.27
N ASP A 102 -8.33 -17.44 -12.43
CA ASP A 102 -7.42 -18.59 -12.53
C ASP A 102 -6.02 -18.29 -11.98
N LEU A 103 -5.57 -17.04 -12.06
CA LEU A 103 -4.26 -16.58 -11.61
C LEU A 103 -4.31 -15.93 -10.23
N LEU A 104 -5.18 -14.94 -10.05
CA LEU A 104 -5.31 -14.21 -8.81
C LEU A 104 -6.06 -15.03 -7.75
N ASP A 105 -5.65 -14.86 -6.51
CA ASP A 105 -6.44 -15.30 -5.37
C ASP A 105 -7.48 -14.21 -5.05
N PRO A 106 -8.72 -14.55 -4.70
CA PRO A 106 -9.70 -13.55 -4.31
C PRO A 106 -9.27 -12.74 -3.07
N ARG A 107 -8.44 -13.31 -2.21
CA ARG A 107 -7.93 -12.63 -1.02
C ARG A 107 -6.59 -11.92 -1.28
N LEU A 108 -6.60 -10.98 -2.21
CA LEU A 108 -5.48 -10.09 -2.48
C LEU A 108 -5.13 -9.27 -1.23
N HIS A 109 -3.84 -8.96 -1.03
CA HIS A 109 -3.40 -8.33 0.20
C HIS A 109 -2.56 -7.07 0.03
N SER A 110 -1.68 -7.00 -0.95
CA SER A 110 -0.81 -5.84 -1.18
C SER A 110 -0.45 -5.72 -2.65
N CYS A 111 -0.27 -4.51 -3.12
CA CYS A 111 0.27 -4.22 -4.45
C CYS A 111 1.43 -3.22 -4.39
N HIS A 112 2.21 -3.19 -5.46
CA HIS A 112 3.33 -2.28 -5.66
C HIS A 112 3.57 -2.09 -7.16
N PHE A 113 4.05 -0.90 -7.56
CA PHE A 113 4.57 -0.67 -8.90
C PHE A 113 6.10 -0.59 -8.87
N ASP A 114 6.76 -1.38 -9.71
CA ASP A 114 8.20 -1.32 -9.83
C ASP A 114 8.67 -0.11 -10.67
N LYS A 115 9.97 0.05 -10.82
CA LYS A 115 10.58 1.17 -11.55
C LYS A 115 10.15 1.23 -13.02
N GLU A 116 9.86 0.09 -13.62
CA GLU A 116 9.35 -0.05 -14.98
C GLU A 116 7.83 0.12 -15.07
N ASN A 117 7.18 0.50 -13.96
CA ASN A 117 5.74 0.63 -13.81
C ASN A 117 4.97 -0.66 -14.08
N ASN A 118 5.56 -1.82 -13.79
CA ASN A 118 4.84 -3.09 -13.78
C ASN A 118 4.12 -3.28 -12.45
N PHE A 119 2.96 -3.91 -12.51
CA PHE A 119 2.11 -4.17 -11.37
C PHE A 119 2.51 -5.45 -10.65
N TRP A 120 2.79 -5.35 -9.36
CA TRP A 120 3.06 -6.47 -8.47
C TRP A 120 1.95 -6.65 -7.46
N VAL A 121 1.63 -7.91 -7.15
CA VAL A 121 0.58 -8.24 -6.18
C VAL A 121 0.99 -9.44 -5.33
N ALA A 122 0.70 -9.36 -4.04
CA ALA A 122 0.79 -10.46 -3.09
C ALA A 122 -0.60 -10.96 -2.72
N ALA A 123 -0.75 -12.28 -2.65
CA ALA A 123 -2.00 -12.92 -2.28
C ALA A 123 -1.76 -13.90 -1.13
N ALA A 124 -2.22 -13.52 0.07
CA ALA A 124 -1.88 -14.19 1.32
C ALA A 124 -2.20 -15.71 1.33
N PRO A 125 -3.42 -16.17 1.02
CA PRO A 125 -3.74 -17.60 1.16
C PRO A 125 -3.14 -18.49 0.09
N SER A 126 -2.86 -17.95 -1.10
CA SER A 126 -2.33 -18.75 -2.20
C SER A 126 -0.82 -18.97 -2.15
N GLY A 127 -0.12 -18.22 -1.28
CA GLY A 127 1.33 -18.36 -1.09
C GLY A 127 2.15 -17.94 -2.31
N VAL A 128 1.65 -17.00 -3.12
CA VAL A 128 2.33 -16.51 -4.32
C VAL A 128 2.46 -14.99 -4.33
N VAL A 129 3.48 -14.53 -5.05
CA VAL A 129 3.67 -13.15 -5.44
C VAL A 129 3.77 -13.10 -6.96
N GLN A 130 3.07 -12.17 -7.59
CA GLN A 130 2.95 -12.11 -9.04
C GLN A 130 3.27 -10.73 -9.59
N LYS A 131 3.94 -10.70 -10.74
CA LYS A 131 4.22 -9.49 -11.54
C LYS A 131 3.43 -9.55 -12.83
N PHE A 132 2.71 -8.48 -13.13
CA PHE A 132 1.99 -8.30 -14.38
C PHE A 132 2.52 -7.07 -15.13
N THR A 133 2.22 -6.99 -16.43
CA THR A 133 2.24 -5.69 -17.12
C THR A 133 1.33 -4.70 -16.39
N HIS A 134 1.59 -3.41 -16.53
CA HIS A 134 0.80 -2.36 -15.86
C HIS A 134 -0.72 -2.55 -16.06
N ASP A 135 -1.13 -2.81 -17.28
CA ASP A 135 -2.54 -3.01 -17.67
C ASP A 135 -3.15 -4.36 -17.23
N GLY A 136 -2.36 -5.20 -16.58
CA GLY A 136 -2.76 -6.54 -16.18
C GLY A 136 -2.91 -7.56 -17.33
N SER A 137 -2.59 -7.20 -18.56
CA SER A 137 -2.81 -8.06 -19.72
C SER A 137 -1.98 -9.34 -19.68
N LYS A 138 -0.74 -9.27 -19.18
CA LYS A 138 0.23 -10.38 -19.19
C LYS A 138 0.83 -10.61 -17.81
N LEU A 139 0.86 -11.86 -17.36
CA LEU A 139 1.68 -12.31 -16.23
C LEU A 139 3.15 -12.38 -16.69
N LEU A 140 4.03 -11.63 -16.02
CA LEU A 140 5.46 -11.57 -16.36
C LEU A 140 6.29 -12.49 -15.48
N LEU A 141 5.93 -12.61 -14.18
CA LEU A 141 6.62 -13.45 -13.22
C LEU A 141 5.66 -13.95 -12.16
N GLN A 142 5.83 -15.17 -11.68
CA GLN A 142 5.22 -15.68 -10.47
C GLN A 142 6.29 -16.33 -9.60
N ILE A 143 6.34 -15.92 -8.33
CA ILE A 143 7.19 -16.52 -7.31
C ILE A 143 6.27 -17.34 -6.40
N GLY A 144 6.62 -18.60 -6.21
CA GLY A 144 5.76 -19.56 -5.54
C GLY A 144 4.83 -20.31 -6.47
N LYS A 145 4.23 -21.38 -5.97
CA LYS A 145 3.21 -22.18 -6.64
C LYS A 145 1.87 -21.97 -5.95
N LYS A 146 0.86 -21.51 -6.70
CA LYS A 146 -0.47 -21.20 -6.17
C LYS A 146 -1.05 -22.43 -5.41
N GLY A 147 -1.47 -22.20 -4.17
CA GLY A 147 -2.03 -23.21 -3.29
C GLY A 147 -1.00 -24.14 -2.62
N VAL A 148 0.30 -23.94 -2.86
CA VAL A 148 1.37 -24.64 -2.16
C VAL A 148 2.01 -23.67 -1.16
N LEU A 149 1.97 -24.03 0.12
CA LEU A 149 2.48 -23.19 1.19
C LEU A 149 3.87 -23.67 1.67
N ASP A 150 4.60 -22.77 2.33
CA ASP A 150 5.88 -23.12 2.97
C ASP A 150 5.66 -24.07 4.15
N SER A 151 5.62 -25.34 3.81
CA SER A 151 5.51 -26.45 4.75
C SER A 151 5.93 -27.73 4.04
N SER A 152 6.33 -28.74 4.79
CA SER A 152 6.83 -30.00 4.20
C SER A 152 5.81 -30.74 3.34
N ASP A 153 4.52 -30.53 3.60
CA ASP A 153 3.40 -31.18 2.91
C ASP A 153 2.52 -30.20 2.11
N GLY A 154 2.90 -28.92 2.02
CA GLY A 154 2.13 -27.89 1.33
C GLY A 154 0.87 -27.45 2.06
N THR A 155 0.71 -27.80 3.33
CA THR A 155 -0.45 -27.43 4.15
C THR A 155 -0.11 -26.39 5.21
N ILE A 156 -1.15 -25.75 5.79
CA ILE A 156 -0.99 -24.81 6.91
C ILE A 156 -0.34 -25.48 8.15
N LYS A 157 -0.41 -26.79 8.26
CA LYS A 157 0.10 -27.56 9.39
C LYS A 157 1.54 -28.03 9.21
N GLY A 158 2.08 -27.92 8.02
CA GLY A 158 3.42 -28.37 7.71
C GLY A 158 4.49 -27.62 8.49
N THR A 159 5.55 -28.30 8.81
CA THR A 159 6.71 -27.78 9.51
C THR A 159 7.98 -28.25 8.82
N PRO A 160 9.08 -27.51 8.98
CA PRO A 160 9.21 -26.23 9.68
C PRO A 160 8.73 -25.06 8.81
N LEU A 161 8.14 -24.04 9.43
CA LEU A 161 7.88 -22.75 8.79
C LEU A 161 9.20 -22.01 8.50
N ASN A 162 9.16 -21.06 7.54
CA ASN A 162 10.32 -20.29 7.05
C ASN A 162 11.43 -21.17 6.45
N SER A 163 11.08 -22.32 5.91
CA SER A 163 12.06 -23.31 5.42
C SER A 163 12.21 -23.29 3.90
N SER A 164 11.17 -22.94 3.18
CA SER A 164 11.21 -22.95 1.71
C SER A 164 11.85 -21.69 1.14
N PHE A 165 12.70 -21.87 0.16
CA PHE A 165 13.27 -20.78 -0.66
C PHE A 165 12.41 -20.45 -1.87
N ALA A 166 11.36 -21.21 -2.14
CA ALA A 166 10.52 -21.07 -3.31
C ALA A 166 9.03 -20.85 -3.00
N GLN A 167 8.59 -21.07 -1.76
CA GLN A 167 7.20 -20.98 -1.36
C GLN A 167 7.03 -20.03 -0.19
N PHE A 168 5.91 -19.32 -0.17
CA PHE A 168 5.50 -18.45 0.93
C PHE A 168 4.39 -19.11 1.76
N HIS A 169 4.17 -18.56 2.94
CA HIS A 169 3.04 -18.90 3.78
C HIS A 169 2.40 -17.64 4.33
N MET A 170 1.37 -17.15 3.67
CA MET A 170 0.65 -15.90 3.95
C MET A 170 1.48 -14.64 3.65
N PRO A 171 1.99 -14.46 2.41
CA PRO A 171 2.66 -13.22 2.03
C PRO A 171 1.69 -12.04 2.11
N SER A 172 2.03 -11.04 2.90
CA SER A 172 1.17 -9.92 3.25
C SER A 172 1.55 -8.60 2.59
N SER A 173 2.82 -8.39 2.26
CA SER A 173 3.22 -7.22 1.48
C SER A 173 4.38 -7.51 0.55
N ILE A 174 4.51 -6.67 -0.45
CA ILE A 174 5.55 -6.73 -1.46
C ILE A 174 6.13 -5.34 -1.72
N PHE A 175 7.43 -5.28 -1.91
CA PHE A 175 8.14 -4.09 -2.36
C PHE A 175 9.29 -4.50 -3.28
N VAL A 176 9.51 -3.74 -4.35
CA VAL A 176 10.63 -3.95 -5.27
C VAL A 176 11.65 -2.82 -5.07
N ASP A 177 12.87 -3.19 -4.73
CA ASP A 177 13.95 -2.23 -4.54
C ASP A 177 14.27 -1.51 -5.85
N ARG A 178 14.14 -0.19 -5.84
CA ARG A 178 14.35 0.64 -7.03
C ARG A 178 15.80 0.66 -7.53
N ASP A 179 16.76 0.33 -6.64
CA ASP A 179 18.19 0.38 -6.97
C ASP A 179 18.62 -0.84 -7.78
N ASN A 180 18.16 -2.04 -7.38
CA ASN A 180 18.66 -3.30 -7.95
C ASN A 180 17.58 -4.26 -8.46
N GLY A 181 16.30 -3.96 -8.18
CA GLY A 181 15.18 -4.81 -8.58
C GLY A 181 14.93 -6.00 -7.66
N ASP A 182 15.59 -6.11 -6.51
CA ASP A 182 15.34 -7.16 -5.52
C ASP A 182 13.89 -7.04 -5.00
N VAL A 183 13.24 -8.19 -4.91
CA VAL A 183 11.84 -8.32 -4.49
C VAL A 183 11.80 -8.72 -3.01
N TYR A 184 11.29 -7.83 -2.18
CA TYR A 184 11.11 -8.05 -0.75
C TYR A 184 9.67 -8.45 -0.48
N VAL A 185 9.49 -9.48 0.31
CA VAL A 185 8.16 -10.01 0.66
C VAL A 185 8.06 -10.16 2.18
N SER A 186 7.06 -9.47 2.78
CA SER A 186 6.63 -9.80 4.14
C SER A 186 5.83 -11.10 4.08
N ASP A 187 6.41 -12.16 4.58
CA ASP A 187 5.81 -13.50 4.52
C ASP A 187 5.38 -13.93 5.91
N GLY A 188 4.13 -13.61 6.29
CA GLY A 188 3.72 -13.90 7.65
C GLY A 188 2.47 -13.23 8.19
N GLU A 189 1.36 -13.15 7.45
CA GLU A 189 0.10 -12.71 8.03
C GLU A 189 -0.56 -13.86 8.85
N GLY A 190 -0.77 -13.60 10.12
CA GLY A 190 -1.50 -14.50 11.00
C GLY A 190 -0.63 -15.42 11.87
N ARG A 191 -1.28 -16.10 12.84
CA ARG A 191 -0.59 -16.82 13.92
C ARG A 191 0.15 -18.09 13.47
N ASN A 192 -0.33 -18.75 12.44
CA ASN A 192 0.18 -20.03 11.97
C ASN A 192 0.85 -19.91 10.58
N SER A 193 1.43 -18.76 10.29
CA SER A 193 2.10 -18.46 9.04
C SER A 193 3.62 -18.37 9.22
N ASN A 194 4.33 -18.18 8.13
CA ASN A 194 5.73 -17.77 8.20
C ASN A 194 5.89 -16.47 9.01
N ARG A 195 7.10 -16.16 9.41
CA ARG A 195 7.44 -14.92 10.14
C ARG A 195 8.79 -14.43 9.64
N ARG A 196 8.81 -13.98 8.39
CA ARG A 196 10.06 -13.57 7.76
C ARG A 196 9.87 -12.43 6.78
N ILE A 197 10.96 -11.72 6.51
CA ILE A 197 11.14 -10.99 5.26
C ILE A 197 11.95 -11.91 4.37
N ALA A 198 11.40 -12.27 3.22
CA ALA A 198 12.09 -13.04 2.19
C ALA A 198 12.49 -12.09 1.06
N VAL A 199 13.73 -12.24 0.55
CA VAL A 199 14.26 -11.42 -0.53
C VAL A 199 14.63 -12.30 -1.69
N MET A 200 14.09 -11.97 -2.86
CA MET A 200 14.35 -12.62 -4.13
C MET A 200 15.06 -11.66 -5.08
N ASP A 201 15.77 -12.16 -6.07
CA ASP A 201 16.24 -11.32 -7.16
C ASP A 201 15.08 -10.97 -8.12
N ARG A 202 15.37 -10.13 -9.13
CA ARG A 202 14.40 -9.71 -10.15
C ARG A 202 13.82 -10.85 -10.99
N GLU A 203 14.46 -12.00 -11.02
CA GLU A 203 14.01 -13.24 -11.69
C GLU A 203 13.25 -14.17 -10.73
N GLY A 204 13.07 -13.78 -9.46
CA GLY A 204 12.34 -14.56 -8.45
C GLY A 204 13.15 -15.65 -7.76
N ARG A 205 14.49 -15.65 -7.91
CA ARG A 205 15.37 -16.60 -7.22
C ARG A 205 15.70 -16.09 -5.82
N PHE A 206 15.63 -16.98 -4.84
CA PHE A 206 15.91 -16.65 -3.44
C PHE A 206 17.32 -16.13 -3.23
N LEU A 207 17.44 -15.01 -2.50
CA LEU A 207 18.72 -14.42 -2.11
C LEU A 207 19.00 -14.60 -0.63
N ARG A 208 18.05 -14.21 0.24
CA ARG A 208 18.20 -14.22 1.69
C ARG A 208 16.86 -14.06 2.39
N GLN A 209 16.87 -14.29 3.68
CA GLN A 209 15.73 -14.01 4.55
C GLN A 209 16.20 -13.65 5.94
N TRP A 210 15.35 -12.98 6.71
CA TRP A 210 15.53 -12.83 8.15
C TRP A 210 14.16 -12.87 8.84
N LYS A 211 14.20 -13.25 10.11
CA LYS A 211 13.03 -13.25 10.98
C LYS A 211 13.07 -12.01 11.84
N PRO A 212 12.12 -11.06 11.70
CA PRO A 212 12.03 -9.92 12.60
C PRO A 212 11.83 -10.37 14.04
N GLU A 213 12.66 -9.82 14.95
CA GLU A 213 12.63 -10.21 16.35
C GLU A 213 11.35 -9.74 17.04
N GLY A 214 10.75 -10.61 17.88
CA GLY A 214 9.55 -10.29 18.65
C GLY A 214 8.30 -10.03 17.82
N MET A 215 8.29 -10.39 16.52
CA MET A 215 7.09 -10.28 15.66
C MET A 215 6.37 -11.61 15.59
N ALA A 216 5.07 -11.57 15.94
CA ALA A 216 4.16 -12.68 15.68
C ALA A 216 3.46 -12.55 14.32
N ASN A 217 3.37 -11.32 13.80
CA ASN A 217 2.67 -10.99 12.57
C ASN A 217 3.48 -9.95 11.77
N VAL A 218 4.10 -10.38 10.69
CA VAL A 218 4.89 -9.52 9.78
C VAL A 218 3.94 -9.03 8.70
N HIS A 219 3.29 -7.88 8.92
CA HIS A 219 2.14 -7.49 8.12
C HIS A 219 2.48 -6.58 6.94
N CYS A 220 3.31 -5.57 7.13
CA CYS A 220 3.72 -4.68 6.06
C CYS A 220 5.22 -4.43 6.06
N MET A 221 5.72 -3.99 4.91
CA MET A 221 7.10 -3.59 4.74
C MET A 221 7.21 -2.61 3.57
N THR A 222 8.11 -1.64 3.69
CA THR A 222 8.52 -0.74 2.62
C THR A 222 10.00 -0.38 2.76
N ILE A 223 10.60 0.17 1.70
CA ILE A 223 12.01 0.62 1.71
C ILE A 223 12.03 2.13 1.51
N GLY A 224 12.69 2.83 2.45
CA GLY A 224 12.87 4.28 2.36
C GLY A 224 13.99 4.68 1.42
N ASN A 225 14.03 5.96 1.04
CA ASN A 225 15.12 6.56 0.25
C ASN A 225 16.49 6.51 0.96
N ASP A 226 16.48 6.25 2.28
CA ASP A 226 17.68 5.98 3.07
C ASP A 226 18.24 4.55 2.89
N GLY A 227 17.59 3.73 2.05
CA GLY A 227 17.95 2.35 1.81
C GLY A 227 17.61 1.40 2.96
N LEU A 228 16.83 1.84 3.95
CA LEU A 228 16.42 1.02 5.08
C LEU A 228 15.05 0.38 4.85
N VAL A 229 14.87 -0.80 5.43
CA VAL A 229 13.64 -1.61 5.35
C VAL A 229 12.82 -1.38 6.62
N TYR A 230 11.65 -0.79 6.46
CA TYR A 230 10.70 -0.50 7.54
C TYR A 230 9.65 -1.61 7.60
N VAL A 231 9.56 -2.31 8.71
CA VAL A 231 8.69 -3.49 8.88
C VAL A 231 7.67 -3.26 9.97
N CYS A 232 6.40 -3.42 9.66
CA CYS A 232 5.30 -3.29 10.62
C CYS A 232 5.23 -4.48 11.57
N ASN A 233 5.43 -4.21 12.84
CA ASN A 233 5.08 -5.15 13.92
C ASN A 233 3.64 -4.89 14.35
N ARG A 234 2.70 -5.49 13.64
CA ARG A 234 1.26 -5.23 13.76
C ARG A 234 0.74 -5.36 15.18
N ASP A 235 1.19 -6.39 15.90
CA ASP A 235 0.62 -6.73 17.22
C ASP A 235 1.17 -5.85 18.35
N ASN A 236 2.22 -5.06 18.11
CA ASN A 236 2.95 -4.33 19.15
C ASN A 236 3.08 -2.82 18.89
N ALA A 237 2.30 -2.25 17.99
CA ALA A 237 2.29 -0.80 17.69
C ALA A 237 3.67 -0.20 17.45
N ARG A 238 4.53 -0.92 16.71
CA ARG A 238 5.88 -0.44 16.42
C ARG A 238 6.31 -0.76 15.00
N ILE A 239 7.30 -0.02 14.53
CA ILE A 239 7.98 -0.25 13.26
C ILE A 239 9.44 -0.59 13.56
N GLN A 240 9.90 -1.71 13.07
CA GLN A 240 11.29 -2.12 13.16
C GLN A 240 12.01 -1.80 11.86
N VAL A 241 13.15 -1.13 11.95
CA VAL A 241 13.92 -0.63 10.81
C VAL A 241 15.20 -1.42 10.69
N TYR A 242 15.40 -2.04 9.54
CA TYR A 242 16.52 -2.91 9.22
C TYR A 242 17.37 -2.35 8.08
N ASP A 243 18.63 -2.77 7.98
CA ASP A 243 19.33 -2.66 6.71
C ASP A 243 18.87 -3.75 5.71
N LYS A 244 19.31 -3.65 4.46
CA LYS A 244 18.97 -4.62 3.40
C LYS A 244 19.53 -6.04 3.65
N GLN A 245 20.38 -6.23 4.66
CA GLN A 245 20.91 -7.53 5.12
C GLN A 245 20.09 -8.13 6.28
N GLY A 246 19.14 -7.38 6.84
CA GLY A 246 18.28 -7.83 7.94
C GLY A 246 18.84 -7.51 9.32
N ASN A 247 19.85 -6.65 9.45
CA ASN A 247 20.34 -6.19 10.75
C ASN A 247 19.43 -5.08 11.27
N LEU A 248 18.91 -5.24 12.48
CA LEU A 248 18.06 -4.24 13.15
C LEU A 248 18.88 -2.97 13.44
N LYS A 249 18.41 -1.82 12.99
CA LYS A 249 19.02 -0.51 13.22
C LYS A 249 18.31 0.26 14.32
N ARG A 250 16.99 0.22 14.35
CA ARG A 250 16.19 0.88 15.39
C ARG A 250 14.76 0.35 15.41
N THR A 251 14.07 0.64 16.49
CA THR A 251 12.62 0.45 16.65
C THR A 251 11.95 1.80 16.87
N ILE A 252 10.84 2.07 16.18
CA ILE A 252 9.99 3.23 16.35
C ILE A 252 8.75 2.76 17.09
N GLU A 253 8.59 3.20 18.33
CA GLU A 253 7.40 2.91 19.14
C GLU A 253 6.34 3.99 18.87
N LEU A 254 5.11 3.56 18.61
CA LEU A 254 3.99 4.46 18.38
C LEU A 254 3.03 4.47 19.56
N PRO A 255 2.45 5.63 19.91
CA PRO A 255 1.41 5.70 20.92
C PRO A 255 0.21 4.87 20.46
N TRP A 256 -0.23 3.97 21.32
CA TRP A 256 -1.34 3.10 21.01
C TRP A 256 -2.24 2.90 22.22
N LYS A 257 -3.54 3.03 22.01
CA LYS A 257 -4.54 2.69 23.01
C LYS A 257 -5.35 1.51 22.49
N PRO A 258 -5.25 0.34 23.11
CA PRO A 258 -6.13 -0.78 22.75
C PRO A 258 -7.59 -0.35 22.86
N VAL A 259 -8.40 -0.67 21.86
CA VAL A 259 -9.85 -0.44 21.95
C VAL A 259 -10.41 -1.39 22.99
N THR A 260 -11.05 -0.85 24.02
CA THR A 260 -11.75 -1.66 25.02
C THR A 260 -12.98 -2.27 24.37
N MET A 261 -13.05 -3.59 24.34
CA MET A 261 -14.19 -4.31 23.79
C MET A 261 -15.40 -4.18 24.74
N PRO A 262 -16.59 -3.85 24.19
CA PRO A 262 -17.82 -4.01 24.96
C PRO A 262 -17.98 -5.44 25.42
N ALA A 263 -18.49 -5.63 26.63
CA ALA A 263 -18.69 -6.94 27.24
C ALA A 263 -19.65 -7.85 26.43
N ASP A 264 -20.47 -7.27 25.55
CA ASP A 264 -21.42 -7.99 24.69
C ASP A 264 -20.78 -8.59 23.41
N GLY A 265 -19.49 -8.36 23.18
CA GLY A 265 -18.73 -8.90 22.05
C GLY A 265 -19.18 -8.44 20.66
N LYS A 266 -20.09 -7.44 20.57
CA LYS A 266 -20.65 -6.96 19.29
C LYS A 266 -19.65 -6.13 18.48
N ILE A 267 -18.68 -5.52 19.13
CA ILE A 267 -17.58 -4.82 18.44
C ILE A 267 -16.37 -5.74 18.43
N LYS A 268 -16.00 -6.24 17.27
CA LYS A 268 -14.75 -7.00 17.13
C LYS A 268 -13.57 -6.04 17.25
N GLN A 269 -12.65 -6.35 18.14
CA GLN A 269 -11.37 -5.68 18.21
C GLN A 269 -10.60 -5.90 16.90
N PHE A 270 -10.15 -4.83 16.27
CA PHE A 270 -9.26 -4.92 15.13
C PHE A 270 -7.87 -5.26 15.65
N GLY A 271 -7.30 -6.33 15.13
CA GLY A 271 -5.97 -6.75 15.53
C GLY A 271 -4.92 -5.80 14.95
N GLY A 272 -4.19 -5.13 15.83
CA GLY A 272 -2.97 -4.46 15.48
C GLY A 272 -3.05 -2.95 15.21
N ALA A 273 -1.97 -2.27 15.55
CA ALA A 273 -1.87 -0.83 15.40
C ALA A 273 -1.13 -0.42 14.13
N THR A 274 -0.10 -1.16 13.70
CA THR A 274 0.68 -0.82 12.50
C THR A 274 0.41 -1.83 11.40
N VAL A 275 -0.48 -1.51 10.46
CA VAL A 275 -0.86 -2.44 9.39
C VAL A 275 -0.33 -2.08 8.01
N ALA A 276 -0.12 -0.80 7.75
CA ALA A 276 0.50 -0.33 6.51
C ALA A 276 1.27 0.96 6.76
N ILE A 277 2.29 1.22 5.95
CA ILE A 277 3.08 2.44 5.97
C ILE A 277 3.42 2.89 4.56
N ASP A 278 3.48 4.20 4.37
CA ASP A 278 4.07 4.84 3.20
C ASP A 278 4.71 6.17 3.60
N PHE A 279 5.46 6.79 2.70
CA PHE A 279 6.24 7.99 2.97
C PHE A 279 5.77 9.19 2.17
N SER A 280 6.05 10.39 2.70
CA SER A 280 5.89 11.62 1.94
C SER A 280 6.81 11.62 0.69
N PRO A 281 6.38 12.26 -0.42
CA PRO A 281 7.09 12.18 -1.70
C PRO A 281 8.32 13.09 -1.79
N ASP A 282 8.60 13.90 -0.76
CA ASP A 282 9.79 14.72 -0.71
C ASP A 282 11.07 13.86 -0.71
N PRO A 283 12.20 14.35 -1.25
CA PRO A 283 13.43 13.57 -1.33
C PRO A 283 13.92 12.99 0.00
N GLU A 284 13.67 13.72 1.10
CA GLU A 284 14.02 13.28 2.46
C GLU A 284 13.00 12.30 3.05
N GLN A 285 11.83 12.13 2.42
CA GLN A 285 10.71 11.38 2.97
C GLN A 285 10.47 11.77 4.44
N THR A 286 10.27 13.07 4.64
CA THR A 286 10.21 13.70 5.97
C THR A 286 9.18 13.05 6.87
N TYR A 287 8.03 12.69 6.30
CA TYR A 287 6.93 12.06 7.03
C TYR A 287 6.74 10.60 6.63
N MET A 288 6.42 9.79 7.62
CA MET A 288 5.93 8.43 7.47
C MET A 288 4.47 8.40 7.92
N PHE A 289 3.59 7.93 7.04
CA PHE A 289 2.17 7.72 7.32
C PHE A 289 1.95 6.27 7.73
N VAL A 290 1.28 6.07 8.86
CA VAL A 290 1.08 4.74 9.43
C VAL A 290 -0.40 4.49 9.65
N VAL A 291 -0.91 3.42 9.09
CA VAL A 291 -2.28 2.96 9.38
C VAL A 291 -2.31 2.37 10.78
N ASN A 292 -2.91 3.10 11.70
CA ASN A 292 -3.24 2.64 13.04
C ASN A 292 -4.66 2.08 13.04
N GLN A 293 -4.78 0.83 12.62
CA GLN A 293 -6.07 0.17 12.39
C GLN A 293 -6.92 0.12 13.67
N ASN A 294 -6.28 -0.12 14.80
CA ASN A 294 -6.97 -0.30 16.08
C ASN A 294 -7.59 0.99 16.62
N ASN A 295 -6.97 2.14 16.30
CA ASN A 295 -7.47 3.46 16.68
C ASN A 295 -8.26 4.12 15.53
N SER A 296 -8.41 3.45 14.38
CA SER A 296 -9.12 3.96 13.19
C SER A 296 -8.59 5.33 12.74
N GLN A 297 -7.27 5.47 12.67
CA GLN A 297 -6.60 6.71 12.31
C GLN A 297 -5.34 6.43 11.49
N ILE A 298 -4.84 7.48 10.85
CA ILE A 298 -3.53 7.51 10.21
C ILE A 298 -2.62 8.37 11.06
N ASP A 299 -1.55 7.78 11.57
CA ASP A 299 -0.53 8.50 12.33
C ASP A 299 0.49 9.13 11.38
N ILE A 300 0.83 10.39 11.61
CA ILE A 300 1.90 11.12 10.92
C ILE A 300 3.12 11.14 11.82
N VAL A 301 4.20 10.53 11.34
CA VAL A 301 5.43 10.33 12.11
C VAL A 301 6.58 11.07 11.43
N ASP A 302 7.35 11.85 12.18
CA ASP A 302 8.66 12.28 11.72
C ASP A 302 9.52 11.04 11.49
N ARG A 303 9.84 10.76 10.24
CA ARG A 303 10.54 9.53 9.88
C ARG A 303 11.93 9.44 10.51
N LYS A 304 12.67 10.55 10.52
CA LYS A 304 14.04 10.62 11.04
C LYS A 304 14.06 10.52 12.57
N ALA A 305 13.22 11.29 13.24
CA ALA A 305 13.13 11.28 14.71
C ALA A 305 12.40 10.04 15.24
N GLY A 306 11.55 9.39 14.42
CA GLY A 306 10.68 8.31 14.88
C GLY A 306 9.61 8.78 15.85
N LYS A 307 9.19 10.04 15.77
CA LYS A 307 8.25 10.66 16.70
C LYS A 307 6.93 10.93 16.01
N MET A 308 5.84 10.46 16.60
CA MET A 308 4.49 10.82 16.16
C MET A 308 4.27 12.33 16.32
N LEU A 309 3.82 12.99 15.29
CA LEU A 309 3.56 14.44 15.23
C LEU A 309 2.08 14.74 15.36
N SER A 310 1.24 14.04 14.61
CA SER A 310 -0.21 14.21 14.59
C SER A 310 -0.89 12.96 14.03
N SER A 311 -2.20 12.99 13.91
CA SER A 311 -2.99 11.96 13.24
C SER A 311 -4.26 12.56 12.64
N PHE A 312 -4.85 11.84 11.67
CA PHE A 312 -6.16 12.16 11.12
C PHE A 312 -7.01 10.90 10.97
N GLY A 313 -8.32 11.11 10.80
CA GLY A 313 -9.30 10.02 10.76
C GLY A 313 -9.85 9.66 12.14
N SER A 314 -10.93 8.92 12.15
CA SER A 314 -11.59 8.41 13.36
C SER A 314 -12.47 7.20 13.01
N ILE A 315 -12.96 6.49 14.03
CA ILE A 315 -13.87 5.37 13.82
C ILE A 315 -15.22 5.85 13.24
N GLY A 316 -15.72 5.16 12.23
CA GLY A 316 -17.05 5.43 11.67
C GLY A 316 -17.18 5.10 10.19
N LYS A 317 -18.27 5.58 9.57
CA LYS A 317 -18.63 5.30 8.17
C LYS A 317 -18.77 6.55 7.30
N GLN A 318 -18.62 7.74 7.86
CA GLN A 318 -18.65 8.99 7.10
C GLN A 318 -17.33 9.21 6.36
N PRO A 319 -17.29 10.07 5.33
CA PRO A 319 -16.03 10.47 4.71
C PRO A 319 -15.00 10.92 5.77
N GLY A 320 -13.77 10.42 5.66
CA GLY A 320 -12.72 10.69 6.65
C GLY A 320 -12.77 9.87 7.93
N GLN A 321 -13.75 8.97 8.05
CA GLN A 321 -13.82 7.99 9.13
C GLN A 321 -13.51 6.59 8.60
N PHE A 322 -13.00 5.71 9.44
CA PHE A 322 -12.56 4.37 9.06
C PHE A 322 -13.32 3.25 9.76
N ASP A 323 -13.70 2.25 8.96
CA ASP A 323 -14.13 0.93 9.40
C ASP A 323 -13.12 -0.11 8.94
N GLN A 324 -12.05 -0.28 9.72
CA GLN A 324 -10.93 -1.15 9.44
C GLN A 324 -10.06 -0.67 8.24
N ALA A 325 -9.43 0.50 8.38
CA ALA A 325 -8.37 0.94 7.48
C ALA A 325 -7.29 -0.15 7.35
N HIS A 326 -6.80 -0.41 6.12
CA HIS A 326 -5.94 -1.55 5.88
C HIS A 326 -4.67 -1.21 5.08
N GLY A 327 -4.77 -0.64 3.91
CA GLY A 327 -3.65 -0.20 3.08
C GLY A 327 -3.51 1.32 3.04
N ILE A 328 -2.36 1.78 2.61
CA ILE A 328 -2.05 3.21 2.42
C ILE A 328 -1.12 3.39 1.23
N ALA A 329 -1.32 4.46 0.48
CA ALA A 329 -0.42 4.89 -0.58
C ALA A 329 -0.38 6.43 -0.66
N VAL A 330 0.73 6.98 -1.11
CA VAL A 330 0.94 8.43 -1.25
C VAL A 330 1.31 8.75 -2.69
N ASP A 331 0.64 9.73 -3.31
CA ASP A 331 0.96 10.17 -4.66
C ASP A 331 2.09 11.21 -4.69
N SER A 332 2.55 11.58 -5.88
CA SER A 332 3.65 12.54 -6.07
C SER A 332 3.34 13.95 -5.54
N LYS A 333 2.07 14.27 -5.29
CA LYS A 333 1.59 15.55 -4.76
C LYS A 333 1.39 15.52 -3.25
N GLY A 334 1.60 14.35 -2.61
CA GLY A 334 1.43 14.15 -1.19
C GLY A 334 0.00 13.88 -0.75
N ASN A 335 -0.92 13.60 -1.69
CA ASN A 335 -2.22 13.10 -1.28
C ASN A 335 -2.09 11.68 -0.75
N VAL A 336 -2.84 11.38 0.31
CA VAL A 336 -2.84 10.07 0.96
C VAL A 336 -4.10 9.31 0.61
N TYR A 337 -3.93 8.08 0.15
CA TYR A 337 -5.01 7.16 -0.16
C TYR A 337 -5.06 6.03 0.87
N VAL A 338 -6.23 5.75 1.41
CA VAL A 338 -6.42 4.72 2.44
C VAL A 338 -7.59 3.83 2.05
N ASP A 339 -7.32 2.54 1.92
CA ASP A 339 -8.37 1.54 1.69
C ASP A 339 -8.88 0.94 3.00
N GLU A 340 -10.11 0.45 2.96
CA GLU A 340 -10.76 -0.18 4.08
C GLU A 340 -11.22 -1.60 3.75
N ASN A 341 -10.89 -2.54 4.64
CA ASN A 341 -11.36 -3.91 4.49
C ASN A 341 -12.86 -4.04 4.76
N ARG A 342 -13.33 -3.68 5.95
CA ARG A 342 -14.77 -3.76 6.28
C ARG A 342 -15.59 -2.61 5.74
N GLY A 343 -14.99 -1.43 5.65
CA GLY A 343 -15.63 -0.25 5.07
C GLY A 343 -15.87 -0.40 3.56
N ARG A 344 -15.12 -1.30 2.88
CA ARG A 344 -15.29 -1.65 1.46
C ARG A 344 -15.20 -0.44 0.55
N ARG A 345 -14.26 0.46 0.83
CA ARG A 345 -14.07 1.73 0.12
C ARG A 345 -12.63 2.21 0.22
N VAL A 346 -12.30 3.17 -0.60
CA VAL A 346 -11.02 3.89 -0.56
C VAL A 346 -11.28 5.38 -0.39
N HIS A 347 -10.48 6.03 0.44
CA HIS A 347 -10.52 7.47 0.66
C HIS A 347 -9.29 8.14 0.06
N LYS A 348 -9.47 9.35 -0.46
CA LYS A 348 -8.40 10.30 -0.77
C LYS A 348 -8.40 11.41 0.29
N PHE A 349 -7.24 11.68 0.85
CA PHE A 349 -7.00 12.81 1.71
C PHE A 349 -6.05 13.77 1.00
N LYS A 350 -6.47 15.01 0.85
CA LYS A 350 -5.65 16.08 0.27
C LYS A 350 -4.90 16.81 1.36
N ILE A 351 -3.64 17.13 1.08
CA ILE A 351 -2.88 18.02 1.93
C ILE A 351 -3.48 19.43 1.85
N VAL A 352 -3.73 20.04 3.00
CA VAL A 352 -4.15 21.43 3.13
C VAL A 352 -3.05 22.21 3.82
N GLN A 353 -2.80 23.42 3.32
CA GLN A 353 -1.72 24.28 3.81
C GLN A 353 -2.09 24.96 5.12
#